data_a550efafd8780508eda330e96d5a78a1
#
_entry.id   a550efafd8780508eda330e96d5a78a1
#
_cell.length_a   1.000
_cell.length_b   1.000
_cell.length_c   1.000
_cell.angle_alpha   90.00
_cell.angle_beta   90.00
_cell.angle_gamma   90.00
#
_symmetry.space_group_name_H-M   'P 1'
#
loop_
_entity.id
_entity.type
_entity.pdbx_description
1 polymer ?
#
loop_
_entity_poly.entity_id
_entity_poly.type
_entity_poly.pdbx_seq_one_letter_code
_entity_poly.pdbx_strand_id
1 'polypeptide(L)'
;LNALKILYVSPTRALVNDLFRRLVDPVTYVGVELGRKTGDRSRLDLKHLPAVLLTTPESFDSMLARKPRVLQTLSAVVLDEIHLLDNTPRGDQLRILLGRLRRFHDKLQYCALSATIDDMDIGARYFDDAKVCFLKSTREIEYELIEQDDFVQKVFRAAKQRGLKKILIFFNARSLAELFSQKFNRPPFHGAVFVHHASLQKQRREEVENRMNQGEIGILCATSTLELGIDIGDVDCVVLYRPPFDISSLLQRIGRGNRRTNKLFALGVYTNTWERMLFETYFDCAIKGQLFEKRYQPSLSVIPQQIYSYLYQRQRIGTTLQSVYNILLPVYTETQVRTAFKRLIDDGKVKENRPGIYFDGYELEEKIRWGKIHSNIADVAFGEYDVISTESNRLIGRIFHLKHRFILSGRCWETVRIVEKEKRILAKCIGDSPAVAKVFEGKGEGNYSYMLASVLKQRICPDMDVMEFPITFERGNTYILHLLGHLYGFIIADALSEQSQDASDAEGKILILNHHVLAGSTFPIPEKEAIKKVIRRNIARLEDALGSGAYFYDLPIDMQIEDHYLNLDIEGFVEFLSLIRLVHIDLKGFQKVINSLKK
;
A
#
# COMPACT_ATOMS: atom_id res chain seq x y z
N LEU A 1 29.89 21.72 -16.78
CA LEU A 1 29.61 20.43 -17.43
C LEU A 1 28.19 20.00 -17.11
N ASN A 2 27.23 20.32 -18.01
CA ASN A 2 25.80 20.02 -17.88
C ASN A 2 25.56 18.52 -18.14
N ALA A 3 25.81 17.67 -17.14
CA ALA A 3 25.63 16.22 -17.27
C ALA A 3 24.97 15.67 -16.00
N LEU A 4 23.94 14.86 -16.19
CA LEU A 4 23.27 14.15 -15.09
C LEU A 4 24.21 13.09 -14.50
N LYS A 5 24.54 13.23 -13.23
CA LYS A 5 25.47 12.34 -12.50
C LYS A 5 24.79 11.41 -11.52
N ILE A 6 23.76 11.90 -10.82
CA ILE A 6 23.05 11.15 -9.80
C ILE A 6 21.56 11.09 -10.13
N LEU A 7 21.02 9.89 -10.22
CA LEU A 7 19.59 9.65 -10.29
C LEU A 7 19.09 9.21 -8.92
N TYR A 8 18.24 10.00 -8.30
CA TYR A 8 17.63 9.72 -7.00
C TYR A 8 16.17 9.34 -7.19
N VAL A 9 15.83 8.08 -6.97
CA VAL A 9 14.50 7.53 -7.19
C VAL A 9 13.77 7.40 -5.85
N SER A 10 12.65 8.09 -5.72
CA SER A 10 11.81 8.06 -4.52
C SER A 10 10.41 7.51 -4.86
N PRO A 11 9.74 6.80 -3.95
CA PRO A 11 8.48 6.09 -4.25
C PRO A 11 7.35 6.99 -4.73
N THR A 12 7.28 8.24 -4.26
CA THR A 12 6.14 9.10 -4.54
C THR A 12 6.53 10.50 -4.99
N ARG A 13 5.62 11.13 -5.77
CA ARG A 13 5.75 12.53 -6.19
C ARG A 13 5.84 13.48 -5.00
N ALA A 14 5.13 13.17 -3.93
CA ALA A 14 5.13 13.98 -2.71
C ALA A 14 6.52 14.00 -2.06
N LEU A 15 7.14 12.82 -1.89
CA LEU A 15 8.52 12.70 -1.40
C LEU A 15 9.53 13.41 -2.29
N VAL A 16 9.45 13.23 -3.61
CA VAL A 16 10.32 13.95 -4.57
C VAL A 16 10.19 15.47 -4.40
N ASN A 17 8.97 15.99 -4.24
CA ASN A 17 8.76 17.41 -4.04
C ASN A 17 9.26 17.91 -2.69
N ASP A 18 9.08 17.13 -1.64
CA ASP A 18 9.57 17.45 -0.29
C ASP A 18 11.10 17.46 -0.24
N LEU A 19 11.72 16.39 -0.73
CA LEU A 19 13.18 16.31 -0.84
C LEU A 19 13.76 17.47 -1.65
N PHE A 20 13.13 17.83 -2.77
CA PHE A 20 13.56 18.96 -3.57
C PHE A 20 13.54 20.26 -2.76
N ARG A 21 12.44 20.56 -2.03
CA ARG A 21 12.35 21.77 -1.19
C ARG A 21 13.43 21.83 -0.13
N ARG A 22 13.75 20.69 0.49
CA ARG A 22 14.74 20.61 1.57
C ARG A 22 16.20 20.64 1.08
N LEU A 23 16.45 20.10 -0.11
CA LEU A 23 17.81 19.90 -0.61
C LEU A 23 18.25 20.99 -1.60
N VAL A 24 17.33 21.76 -2.22
CA VAL A 24 17.70 22.72 -3.26
C VAL A 24 18.71 23.76 -2.77
N ASP A 25 18.47 24.38 -1.62
CA ASP A 25 19.38 25.40 -1.07
C ASP A 25 20.74 24.84 -0.66
N PRO A 26 20.82 23.77 0.17
CA PRO A 26 22.13 23.24 0.57
C PRO A 26 22.92 22.64 -0.60
N VAL A 27 22.26 22.02 -1.58
CA VAL A 27 22.94 21.47 -2.77
C VAL A 27 23.42 22.58 -3.69
N THR A 28 22.64 23.64 -3.88
CA THR A 28 23.05 24.84 -4.63
C THR A 28 24.20 25.57 -3.97
N TYR A 29 24.21 25.65 -2.63
CA TYR A 29 25.29 26.28 -1.86
C TYR A 29 26.66 25.62 -2.12
N VAL A 30 26.71 24.31 -2.35
CA VAL A 30 27.94 23.60 -2.73
C VAL A 30 28.19 23.57 -4.23
N GLY A 31 27.49 24.40 -5.01
CA GLY A 31 27.69 24.55 -6.46
C GLY A 31 27.17 23.38 -7.32
N VAL A 32 26.25 22.56 -6.77
CA VAL A 32 25.65 21.43 -7.49
C VAL A 32 24.21 21.78 -7.88
N GLU A 33 23.85 21.53 -9.12
CA GLU A 33 22.49 21.76 -9.61
C GLU A 33 21.59 20.58 -9.30
N LEU A 34 20.48 20.85 -8.60
CA LEU A 34 19.45 19.89 -8.24
C LEU A 34 18.20 20.10 -9.12
N GLY A 35 17.74 19.03 -9.76
CA GLY A 35 16.50 19.02 -10.53
C GLY A 35 15.49 17.99 -10.02
N ARG A 36 14.25 18.11 -10.49
CA ARG A 36 13.22 17.08 -10.25
C ARG A 36 12.37 16.82 -11.48
N LYS A 37 12.02 15.54 -11.68
CA LYS A 37 11.11 15.11 -12.76
C LYS A 37 10.09 14.13 -12.20
N THR A 38 8.81 14.50 -12.32
CA THR A 38 7.66 13.69 -11.92
C THR A 38 6.57 13.77 -12.99
N GLY A 39 5.51 12.98 -12.87
CA GLY A 39 4.36 13.06 -13.78
C GLY A 39 3.77 14.47 -13.89
N ASP A 40 3.75 15.23 -12.77
CA ASP A 40 3.25 16.62 -12.73
C ASP A 40 4.24 17.64 -13.32
N ARG A 41 5.51 17.26 -13.42
CA ARG A 41 6.62 18.05 -13.96
C ARG A 41 7.39 17.22 -14.98
N SER A 42 6.75 16.96 -16.10
CA SER A 42 7.24 16.01 -17.13
C SER A 42 8.37 16.56 -18.01
N ARG A 43 8.54 17.89 -18.08
CA ARG A 43 9.55 18.51 -18.92
C ARG A 43 10.90 18.55 -18.23
N LEU A 44 11.93 18.05 -18.92
CA LEU A 44 13.34 18.14 -18.54
C LEU A 44 14.02 18.97 -19.63
N ASP A 45 14.71 20.04 -19.25
CA ASP A 45 15.53 20.80 -20.18
C ASP A 45 16.79 19.98 -20.54
N LEU A 46 16.87 19.56 -21.79
CA LEU A 46 17.97 18.73 -22.26
C LEU A 46 19.26 19.54 -22.51
N LYS A 47 19.15 20.86 -22.62
CA LYS A 47 20.30 21.75 -22.80
C LYS A 47 20.98 22.05 -21.45
N HIS A 48 20.20 22.02 -20.37
CA HIS A 48 20.67 22.29 -19.01
C HIS A 48 20.22 21.16 -18.08
N LEU A 49 20.99 20.07 -18.06
CA LEU A 49 20.73 18.93 -17.21
C LEU A 49 21.27 19.17 -15.81
N PRO A 50 20.47 18.98 -14.76
CA PRO A 50 20.97 19.05 -13.39
C PRO A 50 21.94 17.91 -13.12
N ALA A 51 22.90 18.14 -12.25
CA ALA A 51 23.85 17.11 -11.82
C ALA A 51 23.16 16.01 -10.99
N VAL A 52 22.16 16.37 -10.19
CA VAL A 52 21.33 15.47 -9.39
C VAL A 52 19.88 15.61 -9.80
N LEU A 53 19.22 14.50 -10.11
CA LEU A 53 17.81 14.47 -10.52
C LEU A 53 16.99 13.60 -9.58
N LEU A 54 16.03 14.21 -8.89
CA LEU A 54 15.03 13.52 -8.07
C LEU A 54 13.87 13.07 -8.98
N THR A 55 13.45 11.81 -8.86
CA THR A 55 12.42 11.25 -9.75
C THR A 55 11.61 10.13 -9.09
N THR A 56 10.58 9.63 -9.78
CA THR A 56 9.82 8.43 -9.39
C THR A 56 10.10 7.28 -10.36
N PRO A 57 9.79 6.01 -10.00
CA PRO A 57 9.96 4.86 -10.90
C PRO A 57 9.30 5.06 -12.27
N GLU A 58 8.09 5.61 -12.32
CA GLU A 58 7.35 5.87 -13.56
C GLU A 58 8.03 6.92 -14.45
N SER A 59 8.57 7.95 -13.81
CA SER A 59 9.30 9.00 -14.53
C SER A 59 10.68 8.52 -15.00
N PHE A 60 11.32 7.62 -14.24
CA PHE A 60 12.54 6.93 -14.66
C PHE A 60 12.26 6.04 -15.89
N ASP A 61 11.19 5.23 -15.87
CA ASP A 61 10.74 4.43 -17.02
C ASP A 61 10.54 5.32 -18.25
N SER A 62 9.80 6.41 -18.10
CA SER A 62 9.58 7.38 -19.18
C SER A 62 10.88 7.99 -19.73
N MET A 63 11.87 8.27 -18.89
CA MET A 63 13.18 8.77 -19.35
C MET A 63 13.93 7.71 -20.13
N LEU A 64 13.97 6.48 -19.60
CA LEU A 64 14.66 5.36 -20.23
C LEU A 64 14.05 5.01 -21.60
N ALA A 65 12.72 5.08 -21.72
CA ALA A 65 12.02 4.80 -22.96
C ALA A 65 12.14 5.93 -23.99
N ARG A 66 12.01 7.21 -23.56
CA ARG A 66 11.94 8.36 -24.48
C ARG A 66 13.29 9.02 -24.78
N LYS A 67 14.19 9.05 -23.80
CA LYS A 67 15.42 9.84 -23.84
C LYS A 67 16.59 9.11 -23.16
N PRO A 68 16.93 7.87 -23.54
CA PRO A 68 17.94 7.05 -22.87
C PRO A 68 19.32 7.73 -22.80
N ARG A 69 19.65 8.59 -23.76
CA ARG A 69 20.93 9.32 -23.80
C ARG A 69 21.16 10.21 -22.57
N VAL A 70 20.10 10.72 -21.94
CA VAL A 70 20.20 11.54 -20.72
C VAL A 70 20.81 10.75 -19.57
N LEU A 71 20.58 9.44 -19.55
CA LEU A 71 21.04 8.54 -18.50
C LEU A 71 22.47 8.02 -18.72
N GLN A 72 23.09 8.26 -19.89
CA GLN A 72 24.42 7.72 -20.22
C GLN A 72 25.56 8.33 -19.40
N THR A 73 25.36 9.46 -18.76
CA THR A 73 26.38 10.17 -17.98
C THR A 73 26.27 9.91 -16.48
N LEU A 74 25.35 9.03 -16.06
CA LEU A 74 25.16 8.68 -14.66
C LEU A 74 26.42 8.03 -14.06
N SER A 75 26.69 8.37 -12.83
CA SER A 75 27.72 7.76 -11.99
C SER A 75 27.12 7.00 -10.81
N ALA A 76 25.92 7.42 -10.35
CA ALA A 76 25.23 6.77 -9.23
C ALA A 76 23.71 6.77 -9.37
N VAL A 77 23.08 5.76 -8.77
CA VAL A 77 21.64 5.67 -8.57
C VAL A 77 21.36 5.46 -7.08
N VAL A 78 20.47 6.30 -6.53
CA VAL A 78 20.01 6.20 -5.15
C VAL A 78 18.53 5.81 -5.15
N LEU A 79 18.18 4.78 -4.41
CA LEU A 79 16.80 4.33 -4.18
C LEU A 79 16.39 4.71 -2.77
N ASP A 80 15.37 5.54 -2.67
CA ASP A 80 14.87 6.01 -1.38
C ASP A 80 13.65 5.21 -0.95
N GLU A 81 13.53 4.98 0.37
CA GLU A 81 12.40 4.27 0.99
C GLU A 81 12.05 2.97 0.24
N ILE A 82 13.09 2.16 -0.06
CA ILE A 82 12.94 0.97 -0.92
C ILE A 82 11.90 -0.02 -0.42
N HIS A 83 11.69 -0.11 0.90
CA HIS A 83 10.68 -0.95 1.53
C HIS A 83 9.24 -0.63 1.10
N LEU A 84 8.99 0.60 0.59
CA LEU A 84 7.68 0.99 0.05
C LEU A 84 7.47 0.55 -1.40
N LEU A 85 8.52 0.13 -2.06
CA LEU A 85 8.51 -0.36 -3.44
C LEU A 85 8.64 -1.88 -3.50
N ASP A 86 9.46 -2.44 -2.62
CA ASP A 86 9.69 -3.88 -2.61
C ASP A 86 8.39 -4.65 -2.37
N ASN A 87 8.31 -5.85 -2.93
CA ASN A 87 7.10 -6.69 -2.89
C ASN A 87 5.83 -5.99 -3.45
N THR A 88 6.03 -5.08 -4.40
CA THR A 88 4.96 -4.40 -5.16
C THR A 88 5.26 -4.42 -6.66
N PRO A 89 4.24 -4.26 -7.53
CA PRO A 89 4.46 -4.13 -8.98
C PRO A 89 5.44 -3.00 -9.35
N ARG A 90 5.48 -1.92 -8.55
CA ARG A 90 6.39 -0.79 -8.78
C ARG A 90 7.84 -1.11 -8.44
N GLY A 91 8.06 -1.96 -7.44
CA GLY A 91 9.38 -2.46 -7.09
C GLY A 91 9.96 -3.36 -8.18
N ASP A 92 9.16 -4.29 -8.70
CA ASP A 92 9.59 -5.16 -9.80
C ASP A 92 9.82 -4.37 -11.09
N GLN A 93 8.97 -3.38 -11.39
CA GLN A 93 9.22 -2.41 -12.45
C GLN A 93 10.60 -1.76 -12.27
N LEU A 94 10.91 -1.26 -11.08
CA LEU A 94 12.19 -0.60 -10.78
C LEU A 94 13.38 -1.56 -10.96
N ARG A 95 13.28 -2.82 -10.54
CA ARG A 95 14.31 -3.84 -10.77
C ARG A 95 14.63 -4.01 -12.25
N ILE A 96 13.60 -4.12 -13.09
CA ILE A 96 13.76 -4.24 -14.53
C ILE A 96 14.41 -2.98 -15.12
N LEU A 97 13.99 -1.80 -14.66
CA LEU A 97 14.58 -0.53 -15.12
C LEU A 97 16.07 -0.43 -14.78
N LEU A 98 16.47 -0.88 -13.59
CA LEU A 98 17.88 -0.95 -13.21
C LEU A 98 18.64 -1.95 -14.10
N GLY A 99 18.07 -3.12 -14.40
CA GLY A 99 18.65 -4.09 -15.32
C GLY A 99 18.80 -3.52 -16.75
N ARG A 100 17.80 -2.75 -17.24
CA ARG A 100 17.88 -2.04 -18.52
C ARG A 100 18.94 -0.94 -18.49
N LEU A 101 19.10 -0.22 -17.38
CA LEU A 101 20.10 0.84 -17.22
C LEU A 101 21.53 0.27 -17.22
N ARG A 102 21.77 -0.84 -16.55
CA ARG A 102 23.09 -1.53 -16.50
C ARG A 102 23.64 -1.88 -17.88
N ARG A 103 22.78 -2.04 -18.89
CA ARG A 103 23.23 -2.28 -20.27
C ARG A 103 23.93 -1.10 -20.92
N PHE A 104 23.79 0.09 -20.36
CA PHE A 104 24.44 1.32 -20.83
C PHE A 104 25.65 1.70 -19.97
N HIS A 105 25.86 1.01 -18.83
CA HIS A 105 26.86 1.38 -17.84
C HIS A 105 27.54 0.16 -17.23
N ASP A 106 28.83 0.07 -17.35
CA ASP A 106 29.63 -1.00 -16.75
C ASP A 106 29.93 -0.74 -15.26
N LYS A 107 29.89 0.53 -14.82
CA LYS A 107 30.26 0.93 -13.45
C LYS A 107 29.34 2.02 -12.91
N LEU A 108 28.21 1.62 -12.35
CA LEU A 108 27.35 2.50 -11.56
C LEU A 108 27.47 2.18 -10.09
N GLN A 109 27.56 3.23 -9.28
CA GLN A 109 27.37 3.08 -7.84
C GLN A 109 25.89 3.03 -7.51
N TYR A 110 25.50 2.06 -6.69
CA TYR A 110 24.13 1.93 -6.22
C TYR A 110 24.06 2.13 -4.71
N CYS A 111 23.02 2.81 -4.25
CA CYS A 111 22.69 2.99 -2.84
C CYS A 111 21.20 2.83 -2.66
N ALA A 112 20.75 2.14 -1.60
CA ALA A 112 19.37 2.09 -1.20
C ALA A 112 19.22 2.50 0.27
N LEU A 113 18.15 3.23 0.56
CA LEU A 113 17.76 3.68 1.89
C LEU A 113 16.44 3.04 2.27
N SER A 114 16.34 2.54 3.50
CA SER A 114 15.13 1.96 4.05
C SER A 114 14.97 2.29 5.53
N ALA A 115 13.75 2.59 5.95
CA ALA A 115 13.46 2.84 7.36
C ALA A 115 13.19 1.54 8.14
N THR A 116 12.61 0.54 7.48
CA THR A 116 12.27 -0.77 8.05
C THR A 116 12.73 -1.85 7.09
N ILE A 117 13.36 -2.89 7.61
CA ILE A 117 13.78 -4.07 6.83
C ILE A 117 13.54 -5.29 7.70
N ASP A 118 12.64 -6.16 7.26
CA ASP A 118 12.45 -7.51 7.81
C ASP A 118 13.27 -8.53 7.00
N ASP A 119 13.28 -8.34 5.68
CA ASP A 119 14.01 -9.17 4.74
C ASP A 119 15.37 -8.55 4.38
N MET A 120 16.44 -9.13 4.89
CA MET A 120 17.81 -8.68 4.62
C MET A 120 18.25 -8.88 3.16
N ASP A 121 17.55 -9.71 2.39
CA ASP A 121 17.84 -9.98 0.98
C ASP A 121 17.29 -8.91 0.04
N ILE A 122 16.55 -7.93 0.57
CA ILE A 122 16.01 -6.81 -0.23
C ILE A 122 17.10 -6.13 -1.07
N GLY A 123 18.30 -5.96 -0.54
CA GLY A 123 19.43 -5.39 -1.27
C GLY A 123 19.84 -6.24 -2.46
N ALA A 124 19.92 -7.55 -2.29
CA ALA A 124 20.33 -8.49 -3.34
C ALA A 124 19.32 -8.56 -4.50
N ARG A 125 18.03 -8.28 -4.25
CA ARG A 125 17.02 -8.22 -5.31
C ARG A 125 17.23 -7.06 -6.29
N TYR A 126 17.79 -5.95 -5.85
CA TYR A 126 17.99 -4.74 -6.66
C TYR A 126 19.42 -4.59 -7.14
N PHE A 127 20.39 -5.06 -6.36
CA PHE A 127 21.82 -4.91 -6.62
C PHE A 127 22.52 -6.25 -6.48
N ASP A 128 23.45 -6.51 -7.40
CA ASP A 128 24.39 -7.61 -7.23
C ASP A 128 25.33 -7.22 -6.06
N ASP A 129 25.73 -8.11 -5.20
CA ASP A 129 26.70 -7.91 -4.10
C ASP A 129 26.36 -6.72 -3.15
N ALA A 130 25.10 -6.56 -2.78
CA ALA A 130 24.71 -5.49 -1.87
C ALA A 130 25.32 -5.67 -0.47
N LYS A 131 26.01 -4.61 0.02
CA LYS A 131 26.46 -4.53 1.41
C LYS A 131 25.40 -3.84 2.24
N VAL A 132 24.88 -4.54 3.25
CA VAL A 132 23.88 -4.00 4.16
C VAL A 132 24.56 -3.33 5.36
N CYS A 133 24.22 -2.06 5.60
CA CYS A 133 24.59 -1.33 6.80
C CYS A 133 23.33 -1.11 7.65
N PHE A 134 23.22 -1.83 8.74
CA PHE A 134 22.07 -1.75 9.63
C PHE A 134 22.36 -0.86 10.83
N LEU A 135 21.57 0.20 10.99
CA LEU A 135 21.59 1.08 12.16
C LEU A 135 20.37 0.78 13.02
N LYS A 136 20.59 0.15 14.17
CA LYS A 136 19.50 -0.15 15.09
C LYS A 136 18.89 1.16 15.62
N SER A 137 17.61 1.39 15.35
CA SER A 137 16.87 2.47 15.98
C SER A 137 16.64 2.15 17.46
N THR A 138 16.96 3.10 18.33
CA THR A 138 16.79 2.97 19.79
C THR A 138 15.55 3.71 20.31
N ARG A 139 14.59 4.06 19.42
CA ARG A 139 13.41 4.80 19.84
C ARG A 139 12.48 3.91 20.66
N GLU A 140 12.20 4.36 21.89
CA GLU A 140 11.25 3.75 22.79
C GLU A 140 9.82 4.07 22.33
N ILE A 141 8.98 3.05 22.18
CA ILE A 141 7.56 3.21 21.81
C ILE A 141 6.74 3.21 23.11
N GLU A 142 6.13 4.34 23.42
CA GLU A 142 5.13 4.49 24.48
C GLU A 142 3.75 4.62 23.83
N TYR A 143 2.78 3.82 24.28
CA TYR A 143 1.43 3.90 23.75
C TYR A 143 0.36 3.79 24.81
N GLU A 144 -0.80 4.38 24.53
CA GLU A 144 -2.03 4.21 25.31
C GLU A 144 -3.15 3.77 24.37
N LEU A 145 -4.02 2.88 24.86
CA LEU A 145 -5.20 2.44 24.12
C LEU A 145 -6.44 3.10 24.72
N ILE A 146 -7.25 3.72 23.88
CA ILE A 146 -8.47 4.41 24.28
C ILE A 146 -9.67 3.86 23.49
N GLU A 147 -10.78 3.69 24.18
CA GLU A 147 -12.03 3.29 23.56
C GLU A 147 -12.63 4.44 22.72
N GLN A 148 -13.30 4.09 21.63
CA GLN A 148 -13.89 5.06 20.70
C GLN A 148 -14.89 6.02 21.38
N ASP A 149 -15.60 5.55 22.41
CA ASP A 149 -16.52 6.39 23.14
C ASP A 149 -15.78 7.58 23.76
N ASP A 150 -16.28 8.77 23.50
CA ASP A 150 -15.64 10.02 23.91
C ASP A 150 -14.22 10.24 23.35
N PHE A 151 -13.87 9.60 22.22
CA PHE A 151 -12.56 9.70 21.58
C PHE A 151 -12.04 11.14 21.48
N VAL A 152 -12.86 12.07 21.00
CA VAL A 152 -12.48 13.49 20.86
C VAL A 152 -12.10 14.09 22.22
N GLN A 153 -12.90 13.82 23.26
CA GLN A 153 -12.65 14.34 24.63
C GLN A 153 -11.39 13.71 25.22
N LYS A 154 -11.19 12.40 25.01
CA LYS A 154 -9.98 11.68 25.48
C LYS A 154 -8.71 12.25 24.86
N VAL A 155 -8.73 12.56 23.55
CA VAL A 155 -7.59 13.21 22.86
C VAL A 155 -7.34 14.61 23.41
N PHE A 156 -8.38 15.43 23.65
CA PHE A 156 -8.22 16.74 24.28
C PHE A 156 -7.69 16.65 25.71
N ARG A 157 -8.12 15.66 26.47
CA ARG A 157 -7.61 15.41 27.82
C ARG A 157 -6.13 15.05 27.80
N ALA A 158 -5.73 14.12 26.92
CA ALA A 158 -4.33 13.74 26.74
C ALA A 158 -3.48 14.94 26.30
N ALA A 159 -4.00 15.76 25.35
CA ALA A 159 -3.33 16.97 24.91
C ALA A 159 -3.08 17.94 26.06
N LYS A 160 -4.09 18.18 26.92
CA LYS A 160 -3.96 19.06 28.08
C LYS A 160 -3.00 18.50 29.13
N GLN A 161 -3.11 17.20 29.46
CA GLN A 161 -2.28 16.56 30.48
C GLN A 161 -0.80 16.47 30.11
N ARG A 162 -0.50 16.21 28.82
CA ARG A 162 0.87 16.04 28.32
C ARG A 162 1.43 17.29 27.64
N GLY A 163 0.66 18.38 27.55
CA GLY A 163 1.06 19.61 26.87
C GLY A 163 1.24 19.46 25.34
N LEU A 164 0.48 18.54 24.72
CA LEU A 164 0.60 18.27 23.29
C LEU A 164 0.06 19.44 22.46
N LYS A 165 0.86 19.95 21.55
CA LYS A 165 0.52 21.09 20.68
C LYS A 165 0.16 20.64 19.26
N LYS A 166 0.89 19.67 18.71
CA LYS A 166 0.69 19.16 17.35
C LYS A 166 0.33 17.67 17.38
N ILE A 167 -0.83 17.34 16.86
CA ILE A 167 -1.38 15.98 16.88
C ILE A 167 -1.68 15.54 15.45
N LEU A 168 -1.18 14.37 15.06
CA LEU A 168 -1.49 13.72 13.79
C LEU A 168 -2.42 12.53 14.05
N ILE A 169 -3.59 12.53 13.42
CA ILE A 169 -4.59 11.48 13.58
C ILE A 169 -4.74 10.73 12.26
N PHE A 170 -4.42 9.46 12.26
CA PHE A 170 -4.61 8.58 11.11
C PHE A 170 -5.96 7.88 11.14
N PHE A 171 -6.67 7.96 10.02
CA PHE A 171 -7.92 7.26 9.76
C PHE A 171 -7.75 6.29 8.59
N ASN A 172 -8.40 5.13 8.65
CA ASN A 172 -8.39 4.17 7.56
C ASN A 172 -9.38 4.55 6.42
N ALA A 173 -10.23 5.57 6.63
CA ALA A 173 -11.18 6.07 5.64
C ALA A 173 -11.16 7.61 5.58
N ARG A 174 -11.23 8.16 4.35
CA ARG A 174 -11.28 9.61 4.09
C ARG A 174 -12.49 10.28 4.74
N SER A 175 -13.64 9.62 4.68
CA SER A 175 -14.89 10.11 5.28
C SER A 175 -14.77 10.29 6.80
N LEU A 176 -14.03 9.43 7.47
CA LEU A 176 -13.77 9.56 8.91
C LEU A 176 -12.83 10.73 9.20
N ALA A 177 -11.76 10.90 8.41
CA ALA A 177 -10.85 12.04 8.56
C ALA A 177 -11.60 13.38 8.43
N GLU A 178 -12.48 13.49 7.43
CA GLU A 178 -13.32 14.68 7.23
C GLU A 178 -14.33 14.88 8.37
N LEU A 179 -15.04 13.83 8.77
CA LEU A 179 -16.02 13.88 9.86
C LEU A 179 -15.40 14.32 11.18
N PHE A 180 -14.30 13.68 11.57
CA PHE A 180 -13.67 13.96 12.86
C PHE A 180 -12.95 15.31 12.86
N SER A 181 -12.46 15.80 11.72
CA SER A 181 -11.87 17.13 11.65
C SER A 181 -12.83 18.22 12.13
N GLN A 182 -14.12 18.12 11.81
CA GLN A 182 -15.14 19.05 12.32
C GLN A 182 -15.34 18.91 13.83
N LYS A 183 -15.35 17.66 14.34
CA LYS A 183 -15.51 17.42 15.78
C LYS A 183 -14.34 17.94 16.61
N PHE A 184 -13.14 17.93 16.06
CA PHE A 184 -11.94 18.48 16.70
C PHE A 184 -11.81 20.01 16.59
N ASN A 185 -12.57 20.68 15.72
CA ASN A 185 -12.48 22.12 15.52
C ASN A 185 -13.11 22.91 16.68
N ARG A 186 -12.51 22.78 17.86
CA ARG A 186 -12.91 23.40 19.14
C ARG A 186 -11.68 23.93 19.87
N PRO A 187 -11.82 24.86 20.82
CA PRO A 187 -10.69 25.29 21.66
C PRO A 187 -9.98 24.10 22.34
N PRO A 188 -8.64 24.08 22.41
CA PRO A 188 -7.70 25.14 21.96
C PRO A 188 -7.36 25.10 20.47
N PHE A 189 -7.80 24.10 19.69
CA PHE A 189 -7.44 23.89 18.28
C PHE A 189 -8.39 24.54 17.28
N HIS A 190 -9.29 25.42 17.72
CA HIS A 190 -10.23 26.09 16.82
C HIS A 190 -9.49 26.84 15.69
N GLY A 191 -9.85 26.56 14.42
CA GLY A 191 -9.18 27.11 13.24
C GLY A 191 -7.81 26.50 12.89
N ALA A 192 -7.28 25.58 13.73
CA ALA A 192 -6.02 24.89 13.52
C ALA A 192 -6.22 23.37 13.30
N VAL A 193 -7.37 22.97 12.78
CA VAL A 193 -7.66 21.58 12.40
C VAL A 193 -7.67 21.43 10.89
N PHE A 194 -6.92 20.50 10.39
CA PHE A 194 -6.68 20.29 8.97
C PHE A 194 -6.99 18.85 8.56
N VAL A 195 -7.26 18.64 7.26
CA VAL A 195 -7.48 17.31 6.66
C VAL A 195 -6.48 17.08 5.55
N HIS A 196 -5.96 15.85 5.44
CA HIS A 196 -5.03 15.46 4.39
C HIS A 196 -5.33 14.05 3.87
N HIS A 197 -5.73 13.95 2.61
CA HIS A 197 -5.92 12.67 1.89
C HIS A 197 -5.75 12.83 0.38
N ALA A 198 -5.63 11.71 -0.34
CA ALA A 198 -5.34 11.69 -1.78
C ALA A 198 -6.37 12.42 -2.65
N SER A 199 -7.65 12.47 -2.22
CA SER A 199 -8.73 13.13 -2.99
C SER A 199 -8.71 14.66 -2.93
N LEU A 200 -7.89 15.27 -2.06
CA LEU A 200 -7.72 16.73 -2.03
C LEU A 200 -6.85 17.20 -3.19
N GLN A 201 -7.13 18.40 -3.69
CA GLN A 201 -6.26 19.05 -4.67
C GLN A 201 -4.84 19.19 -4.14
N LYS A 202 -3.86 19.12 -5.05
CA LYS A 202 -2.44 19.26 -4.72
C LYS A 202 -2.14 20.56 -3.97
N GLN A 203 -2.64 21.69 -4.46
CA GLN A 203 -2.46 22.99 -3.81
C GLN A 203 -2.98 23.00 -2.37
N ARG A 204 -4.15 22.38 -2.14
CA ARG A 204 -4.74 22.29 -0.80
C ARG A 204 -3.91 21.41 0.13
N ARG A 205 -3.37 20.32 -0.37
CA ARG A 205 -2.47 19.46 0.42
C ARG A 205 -1.20 20.22 0.81
N GLU A 206 -0.55 20.89 -0.14
CA GLU A 206 0.65 21.70 0.11
C GLU A 206 0.37 22.85 1.08
N GLU A 207 -0.80 23.50 1.00
CA GLU A 207 -1.22 24.52 1.97
C GLU A 207 -1.34 23.95 3.38
N VAL A 208 -1.99 22.80 3.53
CA VAL A 208 -2.17 22.11 4.83
C VAL A 208 -0.82 21.70 5.41
N GLU A 209 0.07 21.11 4.60
CA GLU A 209 1.43 20.73 5.01
C GLU A 209 2.20 21.95 5.53
N ASN A 210 2.17 23.08 4.79
CA ASN A 210 2.84 24.32 5.19
C ASN A 210 2.25 24.91 6.48
N ARG A 211 0.92 24.94 6.61
CA ARG A 211 0.25 25.47 7.83
C ARG A 211 0.56 24.59 9.05
N MET A 212 0.59 23.27 8.88
CA MET A 212 0.94 22.36 9.97
C MET A 212 2.41 22.48 10.35
N ASN A 213 3.31 22.68 9.38
CA ASN A 213 4.74 22.87 9.63
C ASN A 213 5.02 24.18 10.38
N GLN A 214 4.48 25.30 9.91
CA GLN A 214 4.72 26.65 10.44
C GLN A 214 3.94 26.94 11.72
N GLY A 215 2.76 26.33 11.92
CA GLY A 215 1.92 26.58 13.08
C GLY A 215 2.55 26.05 14.37
N GLU A 216 2.26 26.71 15.50
CA GLU A 216 2.67 26.25 16.84
C GLU A 216 1.75 25.16 17.38
N ILE A 217 0.46 25.21 17.02
CA ILE A 217 -0.57 24.24 17.42
C ILE A 217 -1.30 23.73 16.19
N GLY A 218 -1.79 22.49 16.24
CA GLY A 218 -2.64 21.97 15.17
C GLY A 218 -3.02 20.51 15.34
N ILE A 219 -4.15 20.15 14.77
CA ILE A 219 -4.57 18.76 14.58
C ILE A 219 -4.66 18.47 13.08
N LEU A 220 -4.02 17.42 12.63
CA LEU A 220 -4.05 16.98 11.25
C LEU A 220 -4.73 15.61 11.15
N CYS A 221 -5.94 15.57 10.58
CA CYS A 221 -6.68 14.35 10.29
C CYS A 221 -6.27 13.82 8.91
N ALA A 222 -5.62 12.66 8.87
CA ALA A 222 -5.04 12.13 7.65
C ALA A 222 -5.42 10.68 7.37
N THR A 223 -5.22 10.25 6.12
CA THR A 223 -5.19 8.84 5.73
C THR A 223 -3.75 8.42 5.43
N SER A 224 -3.54 7.23 4.87
CA SER A 224 -2.22 6.68 4.52
C SER A 224 -1.31 7.62 3.69
N THR A 225 -1.83 8.70 3.11
CA THR A 225 -1.02 9.66 2.35
C THR A 225 0.12 10.31 3.15
N LEU A 226 0.03 10.34 4.47
CA LEU A 226 1.07 10.85 5.37
C LEU A 226 1.89 9.76 6.05
N GLU A 227 1.68 8.50 5.74
CA GLU A 227 2.60 7.41 6.11
C GLU A 227 3.97 7.63 5.48
N LEU A 228 3.99 8.23 4.30
CA LEU A 228 5.20 8.53 3.53
C LEU A 228 5.81 9.87 3.98
N GLY A 229 7.11 9.94 4.02
CA GLY A 229 8.02 10.96 4.56
C GLY A 229 7.79 12.45 4.27
N ILE A 230 6.56 12.90 4.09
CA ILE A 230 6.24 14.32 3.92
C ILE A 230 6.55 15.05 5.22
N ASP A 231 7.23 16.19 5.11
CA ASP A 231 7.55 17.03 6.26
C ASP A 231 6.33 17.89 6.65
N ILE A 232 5.73 17.54 7.77
CA ILE A 232 4.62 18.27 8.42
C ILE A 232 5.07 18.97 9.71
N GLY A 233 6.40 19.05 9.92
CA GLY A 233 7.00 19.52 11.16
C GLY A 233 6.96 18.49 12.28
N ASP A 234 7.39 18.90 13.47
CA ASP A 234 7.38 18.02 14.64
C ASP A 234 5.96 17.81 15.15
N VAL A 235 5.59 16.55 15.27
CA VAL A 235 4.30 16.11 15.79
C VAL A 235 4.53 15.51 17.18
N ASP A 236 3.82 15.99 18.20
CA ASP A 236 4.01 15.56 19.59
C ASP A 236 3.38 14.19 19.85
N CYS A 237 2.27 13.89 19.17
CA CYS A 237 1.53 12.65 19.34
C CYS A 237 0.93 12.17 18.01
N VAL A 238 0.99 10.87 17.78
CA VAL A 238 0.27 10.20 16.70
C VAL A 238 -0.92 9.43 17.29
N VAL A 239 -2.09 9.66 16.73
CA VAL A 239 -3.32 8.95 17.07
C VAL A 239 -3.70 8.04 15.91
N LEU A 240 -3.95 6.77 16.20
CA LEU A 240 -4.38 5.76 15.24
C LEU A 240 -5.85 5.43 15.49
N TYR A 241 -6.74 5.90 14.62
CA TYR A 241 -8.16 5.56 14.71
C TYR A 241 -8.43 4.22 14.02
N ARG A 242 -8.57 3.18 14.81
CA ARG A 242 -8.59 1.75 14.49
C ARG A 242 -7.20 1.21 14.07
N PRO A 243 -6.93 -0.07 14.25
CA PRO A 243 -5.67 -0.66 13.86
C PRO A 243 -5.37 -0.44 12.36
N PRO A 244 -4.11 -0.15 11.99
CA PRO A 244 -3.69 -0.21 10.61
C PRO A 244 -3.73 -1.65 10.08
N PHE A 245 -3.51 -1.83 8.77
CA PHE A 245 -3.62 -3.14 8.14
C PHE A 245 -2.50 -4.11 8.55
N ASP A 246 -1.31 -3.59 8.88
CA ASP A 246 -0.13 -4.36 9.26
C ASP A 246 0.78 -3.59 10.22
N ILE A 247 1.82 -4.28 10.73
CA ILE A 247 2.77 -3.74 11.70
C ILE A 247 3.70 -2.71 11.04
N SER A 248 4.07 -2.91 9.78
CA SER A 248 4.91 -1.96 9.03
C SER A 248 4.20 -0.61 8.88
N SER A 249 2.91 -0.63 8.56
CA SER A 249 2.04 0.55 8.51
C SER A 249 1.91 1.23 9.88
N LEU A 250 1.79 0.45 10.98
CA LEU A 250 1.81 1.00 12.33
C LEU A 250 3.11 1.77 12.60
N LEU A 251 4.26 1.17 12.31
CA LEU A 251 5.57 1.79 12.52
C LEU A 251 5.76 3.05 11.66
N GLN A 252 5.33 3.03 10.40
CA GLN A 252 5.39 4.18 9.50
C GLN A 252 4.54 5.34 10.00
N ARG A 253 3.34 5.07 10.52
CA ARG A 253 2.43 6.07 11.09
C ARG A 253 3.00 6.68 12.37
N ILE A 254 3.36 5.86 13.36
CA ILE A 254 3.89 6.36 14.63
C ILE A 254 5.26 7.04 14.46
N GLY A 255 6.07 6.59 13.49
CA GLY A 255 7.34 7.19 13.13
C GLY A 255 7.25 8.66 12.64
N ARG A 256 6.02 9.19 12.39
CA ARG A 256 5.77 10.61 12.11
C ARG A 256 5.81 11.48 13.36
N GLY A 257 5.68 10.87 14.55
CA GLY A 257 5.68 11.58 15.84
C GLY A 257 7.07 11.80 16.40
N ASN A 258 7.19 12.85 17.18
CA ASN A 258 8.28 13.18 18.12
C ASN A 258 9.71 12.90 17.61
N ARG A 259 10.08 13.52 16.49
CA ARG A 259 11.38 13.32 15.85
C ARG A 259 12.56 13.88 16.66
N ARG A 260 12.31 14.75 17.65
CA ARG A 260 13.33 15.39 18.47
C ARG A 260 13.72 14.60 19.70
N THR A 261 12.94 13.60 20.09
CA THR A 261 13.22 12.75 21.26
C THR A 261 13.36 11.29 20.86
N ASN A 262 13.99 10.50 21.72
CA ASN A 262 14.09 9.04 21.52
C ASN A 262 12.80 8.30 21.90
N LYS A 263 11.69 9.02 22.24
CA LYS A 263 10.42 8.42 22.62
C LYS A 263 9.35 8.75 21.59
N LEU A 264 8.65 7.73 21.12
CA LEU A 264 7.47 7.85 20.27
C LEU A 264 6.24 7.66 21.16
N PHE A 265 5.36 8.67 21.24
CA PHE A 265 4.10 8.54 21.94
C PHE A 265 2.94 8.39 20.94
N ALA A 266 2.16 7.32 21.10
CA ALA A 266 1.01 7.00 20.26
C ALA A 266 -0.27 6.72 21.08
N LEU A 267 -1.41 7.11 20.54
CA LEU A 267 -2.73 6.73 21.04
C LEU A 267 -3.41 5.78 20.04
N GLY A 268 -3.76 4.58 20.45
CA GLY A 268 -4.57 3.65 19.66
C GLY A 268 -6.04 3.74 20.05
N VAL A 269 -6.94 4.06 19.11
CA VAL A 269 -8.38 4.15 19.33
C VAL A 269 -9.05 2.90 18.79
N TYR A 270 -9.66 2.11 19.64
CA TYR A 270 -10.35 0.87 19.29
C TYR A 270 -11.86 0.99 19.45
N THR A 271 -12.61 0.23 18.66
CA THR A 271 -14.09 0.19 18.68
C THR A 271 -14.65 -1.05 19.35
N ASN A 272 -13.83 -2.08 19.50
CA ASN A 272 -14.20 -3.36 20.12
C ASN A 272 -12.96 -4.08 20.65
N THR A 273 -13.17 -5.15 21.42
CA THR A 273 -12.09 -5.91 22.06
C THR A 273 -11.13 -6.55 21.06
N TRP A 274 -11.60 -6.95 19.87
CA TRP A 274 -10.74 -7.49 18.83
C TRP A 274 -9.72 -6.45 18.33
N GLU A 275 -10.15 -5.23 18.05
CA GLU A 275 -9.26 -4.15 17.65
C GLU A 275 -8.27 -3.77 18.75
N ARG A 276 -8.70 -3.78 20.01
CA ARG A 276 -7.81 -3.59 21.15
C ARG A 276 -6.71 -4.64 21.15
N MET A 277 -7.06 -5.91 20.99
CA MET A 277 -6.10 -7.01 20.96
C MET A 277 -5.15 -6.91 19.76
N LEU A 278 -5.65 -6.51 18.60
CA LEU A 278 -4.80 -6.25 17.43
C LEU A 278 -3.79 -5.14 17.73
N PHE A 279 -4.20 -4.03 18.33
CA PHE A 279 -3.27 -2.96 18.71
C PHE A 279 -2.19 -3.46 19.68
N GLU A 280 -2.59 -4.12 20.75
CA GLU A 280 -1.65 -4.69 21.72
C GLU A 280 -0.66 -5.62 21.04
N THR A 281 -1.13 -6.48 20.12
CA THR A 281 -0.28 -7.40 19.36
C THR A 281 0.66 -6.65 18.44
N TYR A 282 0.17 -5.67 17.70
CA TYR A 282 0.98 -4.88 16.75
C TYR A 282 2.06 -4.06 17.46
N PHE A 283 1.73 -3.42 18.58
CA PHE A 283 2.72 -2.68 19.38
C PHE A 283 3.77 -3.61 19.97
N ASP A 284 3.37 -4.76 20.52
CA ASP A 284 4.31 -5.74 21.07
C ASP A 284 5.26 -6.29 20.00
N CYS A 285 4.73 -6.61 18.80
CA CYS A 285 5.54 -7.06 17.67
C CYS A 285 6.48 -5.94 17.18
N ALA A 286 5.99 -4.71 17.07
CA ALA A 286 6.78 -3.55 16.66
C ALA A 286 7.94 -3.27 17.63
N ILE A 287 7.70 -3.36 18.95
CA ILE A 287 8.73 -3.21 19.99
C ILE A 287 9.80 -4.32 19.88
N LYS A 288 9.38 -5.55 19.52
CA LYS A 288 10.28 -6.68 19.32
C LYS A 288 10.97 -6.68 17.94
N GLY A 289 10.56 -5.80 17.02
CA GLY A 289 11.07 -5.76 15.64
C GLY A 289 10.56 -6.91 14.76
N GLN A 290 9.41 -7.49 15.08
CA GLN A 290 8.78 -8.58 14.33
C GLN A 290 7.70 -8.01 13.40
N LEU A 291 7.92 -8.02 12.08
CA LEU A 291 7.00 -7.42 11.11
C LEU A 291 6.04 -8.43 10.47
N PHE A 292 6.42 -9.69 10.39
CA PHE A 292 5.64 -10.77 9.76
C PHE A 292 5.27 -10.46 8.30
N GLU A 293 6.23 -9.93 7.55
CA GLU A 293 6.05 -9.65 6.13
C GLU A 293 6.02 -10.96 5.32
N LYS A 294 5.21 -10.99 4.26
CA LYS A 294 5.13 -12.12 3.35
C LYS A 294 6.44 -12.29 2.59
N ARG A 295 6.75 -13.51 2.18
CA ARG A 295 7.88 -13.78 1.29
C ARG A 295 7.74 -12.98 0.00
N TYR A 296 8.83 -12.44 -0.49
CA TYR A 296 8.84 -11.73 -1.77
C TYR A 296 8.43 -12.66 -2.91
N GLN A 297 7.51 -12.18 -3.74
CA GLN A 297 7.09 -12.83 -4.97
C GLN A 297 6.94 -11.80 -6.09
N PRO A 298 7.46 -12.08 -7.31
CA PRO A 298 7.38 -11.12 -8.39
C PRO A 298 5.95 -10.97 -8.93
N SER A 299 5.50 -9.73 -9.12
CA SER A 299 4.20 -9.39 -9.69
C SER A 299 4.20 -9.60 -11.21
N LEU A 300 3.38 -10.51 -11.70
CA LEU A 300 3.35 -10.86 -13.13
C LEU A 300 2.79 -9.75 -14.01
N SER A 301 1.98 -8.83 -13.46
CA SER A 301 1.41 -7.67 -14.17
C SER A 301 2.47 -6.70 -14.70
N VAL A 302 3.69 -6.79 -14.20
CA VAL A 302 4.82 -5.98 -14.67
C VAL A 302 5.33 -6.45 -16.03
N ILE A 303 5.12 -7.73 -16.38
CA ILE A 303 5.54 -8.27 -17.69
C ILE A 303 4.92 -7.48 -18.85
N PRO A 304 3.57 -7.36 -18.96
CA PRO A 304 2.94 -6.56 -20.02
C PRO A 304 3.42 -5.10 -19.99
N GLN A 305 3.48 -4.50 -18.82
CA GLN A 305 3.87 -3.10 -18.67
C GLN A 305 5.28 -2.84 -19.21
N GLN A 306 6.25 -3.69 -18.88
CA GLN A 306 7.62 -3.52 -19.35
C GLN A 306 7.78 -3.88 -20.84
N ILE A 307 6.99 -4.81 -21.36
CA ILE A 307 6.90 -5.05 -22.81
C ILE A 307 6.47 -3.76 -23.52
N TYR A 308 5.39 -3.11 -23.06
CA TYR A 308 4.90 -1.86 -23.67
C TYR A 308 5.93 -0.73 -23.60
N SER A 309 6.55 -0.53 -22.44
CA SER A 309 7.60 0.47 -22.28
C SER A 309 8.78 0.22 -23.21
N TYR A 310 9.16 -1.06 -23.40
CA TYR A 310 10.28 -1.43 -24.26
C TYR A 310 9.95 -1.34 -25.73
N LEU A 311 8.75 -1.74 -26.17
CA LEU A 311 8.27 -1.54 -27.54
C LEU A 311 8.29 -0.04 -27.91
N TYR A 312 7.79 0.80 -27.01
CA TYR A 312 7.82 2.25 -27.19
C TYR A 312 9.24 2.80 -27.30
N GLN A 313 10.19 2.31 -26.49
CA GLN A 313 11.60 2.67 -26.62
C GLN A 313 12.17 2.32 -28.00
N ARG A 314 11.68 1.25 -28.58
CA ARG A 314 12.14 0.68 -29.87
C ARG A 314 11.20 0.97 -31.03
N GLN A 315 10.26 1.88 -30.93
CA GLN A 315 9.19 2.12 -31.91
C GLN A 315 9.68 2.38 -33.34
N ARG A 316 10.93 2.86 -33.51
CA ARG A 316 11.49 3.12 -34.85
C ARG A 316 12.07 1.88 -35.56
N ILE A 317 12.54 0.90 -34.81
CA ILE A 317 13.28 -0.25 -35.31
C ILE A 317 12.63 -1.59 -34.98
N GLY A 318 11.64 -1.59 -34.06
CA GLY A 318 11.02 -2.78 -33.53
C GLY A 318 11.88 -3.52 -32.50
N THR A 319 11.37 -4.62 -31.98
CA THR A 319 12.08 -5.49 -31.06
C THR A 319 11.87 -6.95 -31.39
N THR A 320 12.78 -7.83 -30.97
CA THR A 320 12.63 -9.28 -31.06
C THR A 320 12.18 -9.85 -29.72
N LEU A 321 11.56 -11.02 -29.71
CA LEU A 321 11.20 -11.74 -28.49
C LEU A 321 12.43 -12.02 -27.62
N GLN A 322 13.59 -12.32 -28.23
CA GLN A 322 14.84 -12.49 -27.50
C GLN A 322 15.28 -11.22 -26.77
N SER A 323 15.07 -10.03 -27.39
CA SER A 323 15.35 -8.76 -26.72
C SER A 323 14.41 -8.52 -25.54
N VAL A 324 13.15 -8.95 -25.63
CA VAL A 324 12.17 -8.90 -24.52
C VAL A 324 12.59 -9.84 -23.39
N TYR A 325 12.98 -11.09 -23.72
CA TYR A 325 13.52 -12.00 -22.71
C TYR A 325 14.70 -11.39 -21.97
N ASN A 326 15.64 -10.86 -22.71
CA ASN A 326 16.84 -10.28 -22.13
C ASN A 326 16.56 -9.19 -21.08
N ILE A 327 15.49 -8.42 -21.17
CA ILE A 327 15.14 -7.40 -20.17
C ILE A 327 14.31 -7.95 -18.99
N LEU A 328 13.61 -9.08 -19.16
CA LEU A 328 12.65 -9.61 -18.20
C LEU A 328 13.16 -10.83 -17.41
N LEU A 329 14.01 -11.68 -18.00
CA LEU A 329 14.52 -12.90 -17.37
C LEU A 329 15.26 -12.72 -16.05
N PRO A 330 15.86 -11.59 -15.70
CA PRO A 330 16.36 -11.37 -14.35
C PRO A 330 15.30 -11.47 -13.24
N VAL A 331 14.00 -11.32 -13.60
CA VAL A 331 12.88 -11.35 -12.64
C VAL A 331 11.90 -12.49 -12.96
N TYR A 332 11.65 -12.78 -14.25
CA TYR A 332 10.62 -13.72 -14.70
C TYR A 332 11.21 -14.87 -15.50
N THR A 333 10.50 -16.01 -15.52
CA THR A 333 10.87 -17.16 -16.34
C THR A 333 10.54 -16.95 -17.82
N GLU A 334 11.24 -17.69 -18.70
CA GLU A 334 10.97 -17.64 -20.15
C GLU A 334 9.51 -18.03 -20.47
N THR A 335 8.96 -19.02 -19.78
CA THR A 335 7.58 -19.47 -19.96
C THR A 335 6.58 -18.36 -19.63
N GLN A 336 6.76 -17.65 -18.51
CA GLN A 336 5.90 -16.53 -18.11
C GLN A 336 5.94 -15.40 -19.17
N VAL A 337 7.14 -15.03 -19.60
CA VAL A 337 7.30 -13.96 -20.60
C VAL A 337 6.69 -14.37 -21.95
N ARG A 338 6.92 -15.59 -22.41
CA ARG A 338 6.36 -16.13 -23.65
C ARG A 338 4.83 -16.15 -23.63
N THR A 339 4.26 -16.63 -22.55
CA THR A 339 2.80 -16.76 -22.40
C THR A 339 2.13 -15.40 -22.37
N ALA A 340 2.67 -14.43 -21.61
CA ALA A 340 2.17 -13.06 -21.60
C ALA A 340 2.34 -12.40 -22.99
N PHE A 341 3.50 -12.53 -23.63
CA PHE A 341 3.78 -11.92 -24.94
C PHE A 341 2.82 -12.43 -26.03
N LYS A 342 2.53 -13.74 -26.03
CA LYS A 342 1.55 -14.34 -26.95
C LYS A 342 0.16 -13.71 -26.74
N ARG A 343 -0.28 -13.59 -25.49
CA ARG A 343 -1.56 -12.95 -25.15
C ARG A 343 -1.65 -11.53 -25.70
N LEU A 344 -0.56 -10.76 -25.58
CA LEU A 344 -0.52 -9.38 -26.09
C LEU A 344 -0.59 -9.30 -27.63
N ILE A 345 -0.08 -10.30 -28.35
CA ILE A 345 -0.24 -10.41 -29.80
C ILE A 345 -1.70 -10.73 -30.13
N ASP A 346 -2.27 -11.72 -29.47
CA ASP A 346 -3.67 -12.17 -29.67
C ASP A 346 -4.67 -11.03 -29.41
N ASP A 347 -4.38 -10.16 -28.44
CA ASP A 347 -5.18 -8.97 -28.11
C ASP A 347 -4.89 -7.75 -29.01
N GLY A 348 -4.00 -7.84 -30.01
CA GLY A 348 -3.64 -6.73 -30.88
C GLY A 348 -2.84 -5.60 -30.22
N LYS A 349 -2.36 -5.82 -28.98
CA LYS A 349 -1.52 -4.87 -28.24
C LYS A 349 -0.06 -4.89 -28.67
N VAL A 350 0.38 -6.02 -29.22
CA VAL A 350 1.68 -6.21 -29.87
C VAL A 350 1.44 -6.67 -31.29
N LYS A 351 2.16 -6.08 -32.26
CA LYS A 351 1.99 -6.37 -33.68
C LYS A 351 3.30 -6.82 -34.27
N GLU A 352 3.28 -7.93 -35.01
CA GLU A 352 4.39 -8.38 -35.84
C GLU A 352 4.30 -7.72 -37.23
N ASN A 353 5.25 -6.86 -37.56
CA ASN A 353 5.28 -6.18 -38.86
C ASN A 353 6.22 -6.87 -39.88
N ARG A 354 7.21 -7.62 -39.36
CA ARG A 354 8.13 -8.45 -40.13
C ARG A 354 8.40 -9.72 -39.32
N PRO A 355 8.74 -10.84 -39.94
CA PRO A 355 9.00 -12.07 -39.19
C PRO A 355 9.97 -11.86 -38.02
N GLY A 356 9.52 -12.12 -36.81
CA GLY A 356 10.27 -11.96 -35.55
C GLY A 356 10.52 -10.53 -35.09
N ILE A 357 9.94 -9.50 -35.74
CA ILE A 357 10.08 -8.09 -35.36
C ILE A 357 8.72 -7.52 -34.94
N TYR A 358 8.64 -7.09 -33.71
CA TYR A 358 7.42 -6.67 -33.03
C TYR A 358 7.43 -5.18 -32.72
N PHE A 359 6.25 -4.57 -32.79
CA PHE A 359 5.96 -3.16 -32.52
C PHE A 359 4.73 -3.03 -31.62
N ASP A 360 4.48 -1.82 -31.14
CA ASP A 360 3.23 -1.46 -30.47
C ASP A 360 2.03 -1.61 -31.41
N GLY A 361 0.96 -2.24 -30.92
CA GLY A 361 -0.30 -2.39 -31.62
C GLY A 361 -1.22 -1.19 -31.43
N TYR A 362 -2.29 -1.10 -32.21
CA TYR A 362 -3.25 0.02 -32.18
C TYR A 362 -3.92 0.20 -30.82
N GLU A 363 -4.18 -0.89 -30.13
CA GLU A 363 -4.79 -0.87 -28.79
C GLU A 363 -3.95 -0.14 -27.72
N LEU A 364 -2.66 0.10 -27.99
CA LEU A 364 -1.77 0.84 -27.10
C LEU A 364 -1.69 2.34 -27.38
N GLU A 365 -2.18 2.84 -28.52
CA GLU A 365 -2.02 4.23 -28.93
C GLU A 365 -2.50 5.23 -27.88
N GLU A 366 -3.67 4.99 -27.25
CA GLU A 366 -4.18 5.84 -26.18
C GLU A 366 -3.29 5.80 -24.94
N LYS A 367 -2.91 4.59 -24.49
CA LYS A 367 -2.03 4.42 -23.32
C LYS A 367 -0.67 5.10 -23.54
N ILE A 368 -0.14 5.04 -24.76
CA ILE A 368 1.10 5.70 -25.18
C ILE A 368 0.95 7.22 -25.17
N ARG A 369 -0.13 7.74 -25.76
CA ARG A 369 -0.43 9.17 -25.84
C ARG A 369 -0.49 9.81 -24.45
N TRP A 370 -1.14 9.15 -23.51
CA TRP A 370 -1.27 9.61 -22.13
C TRP A 370 -0.08 9.24 -21.23
N GLY A 371 0.92 8.52 -21.75
CA GLY A 371 2.10 8.07 -21.00
C GLY A 371 1.79 7.03 -19.92
N LYS A 372 0.62 6.40 -19.96
CA LYS A 372 0.18 5.39 -18.98
C LYS A 372 1.08 4.15 -19.02
N ILE A 373 1.67 3.81 -20.16
CA ILE A 373 2.59 2.67 -20.34
C ILE A 373 3.81 2.68 -19.39
N HIS A 374 4.11 3.81 -18.79
CA HIS A 374 5.23 3.95 -17.85
C HIS A 374 4.84 3.76 -16.38
N SER A 375 3.55 3.55 -16.08
CA SER A 375 3.03 3.46 -14.70
C SER A 375 2.35 2.13 -14.45
N ASN A 376 2.71 1.48 -13.36
CA ASN A 376 2.03 0.29 -12.84
C ASN A 376 1.01 0.61 -11.74
N ILE A 377 0.71 1.89 -11.55
CA ILE A 377 -0.33 2.33 -10.62
C ILE A 377 -1.68 2.12 -11.31
N ALA A 378 -2.52 1.26 -10.74
CA ALA A 378 -3.89 1.11 -11.21
C ALA A 378 -4.62 2.45 -11.06
N ASP A 379 -5.25 2.92 -12.14
CA ASP A 379 -6.21 4.00 -12.04
C ASP A 379 -7.42 3.45 -11.27
N VAL A 380 -7.56 3.79 -10.01
CA VAL A 380 -8.77 3.49 -9.22
C VAL A 380 -9.90 4.37 -9.74
N ALA A 381 -10.43 4.02 -10.91
CA ALA A 381 -11.35 4.84 -11.67
C ALA A 381 -12.78 4.26 -11.74
N PHE A 382 -13.20 3.47 -10.77
CA PHE A 382 -14.61 3.12 -10.68
C PHE A 382 -15.32 4.06 -9.71
N GLY A 383 -16.00 5.09 -10.26
CA GLY A 383 -16.94 5.92 -9.52
C GLY A 383 -16.38 7.22 -8.92
N GLU A 384 -15.15 7.64 -9.23
CA GLU A 384 -14.68 8.96 -8.79
C GLU A 384 -15.37 10.09 -9.55
N TYR A 385 -15.97 11.01 -8.80
CA TYR A 385 -16.54 12.25 -9.32
C TYR A 385 -15.70 13.43 -8.84
N ASP A 386 -15.27 14.28 -9.77
CA ASP A 386 -14.65 15.56 -9.46
C ASP A 386 -15.71 16.50 -8.86
N VAL A 387 -15.48 16.99 -7.65
CA VAL A 387 -16.37 17.93 -6.97
C VAL A 387 -15.92 19.35 -7.25
N ILE A 388 -16.79 20.13 -7.91
CA ILE A 388 -16.55 21.52 -8.27
C ILE A 388 -17.47 22.40 -7.42
N SER A 389 -16.91 23.42 -6.76
CA SER A 389 -17.69 24.42 -6.04
C SER A 389 -18.48 25.30 -7.02
N THR A 390 -19.77 25.43 -6.81
CA THR A 390 -20.62 26.36 -7.58
C THR A 390 -20.29 27.82 -7.32
N GLU A 391 -19.70 28.14 -6.17
CA GLU A 391 -19.37 29.52 -5.77
C GLU A 391 -18.04 30.00 -6.35
N SER A 392 -17.01 29.11 -6.29
CA SER A 392 -15.66 29.46 -6.73
C SER A 392 -15.29 28.90 -8.10
N ASN A 393 -16.13 28.05 -8.68
CA ASN A 393 -15.89 27.27 -9.90
C ASN A 393 -14.54 26.48 -9.87
N ARG A 394 -14.08 26.11 -8.66
CA ARG A 394 -12.83 25.38 -8.45
C ARG A 394 -13.13 23.94 -8.08
N LEU A 395 -12.26 23.03 -8.53
CA LEU A 395 -12.24 21.66 -8.06
C LEU A 395 -11.84 21.66 -6.58
N ILE A 396 -12.63 21.02 -5.72
CA ILE A 396 -12.40 20.90 -4.29
C ILE A 396 -11.69 19.60 -3.96
N GLY A 397 -12.07 18.54 -4.66
CA GLY A 397 -11.56 17.17 -4.45
C GLY A 397 -12.42 16.16 -5.18
N ARG A 398 -12.36 14.89 -4.75
CA ARG A 398 -13.08 13.78 -5.38
C ARG A 398 -13.86 12.97 -4.38
N ILE A 399 -15.01 12.45 -4.80
CA ILE A 399 -15.80 11.48 -4.02
C ILE A 399 -16.13 10.25 -4.87
N PHE A 400 -16.27 9.09 -4.21
CA PHE A 400 -16.52 7.80 -4.89
C PHE A 400 -18.00 7.46 -5.03
N HIS A 401 -18.84 8.05 -4.22
CA HIS A 401 -20.27 7.74 -4.19
C HIS A 401 -21.08 9.01 -4.32
N LEU A 402 -22.09 8.99 -5.17
CA LEU A 402 -23.06 10.04 -5.31
C LEU A 402 -23.85 10.19 -4.01
N LYS A 403 -23.78 11.38 -3.40
CA LYS A 403 -24.52 11.74 -2.18
C LYS A 403 -25.13 13.11 -2.34
N HIS A 404 -26.31 13.31 -1.76
CA HIS A 404 -26.95 14.61 -1.76
C HIS A 404 -26.18 15.60 -0.88
N ARG A 405 -25.68 15.14 0.27
CA ARG A 405 -24.80 15.91 1.17
C ARG A 405 -23.60 15.09 1.55
N PHE A 406 -22.45 15.73 1.62
CA PHE A 406 -21.18 15.08 1.97
C PHE A 406 -20.19 16.06 2.59
N ILE A 407 -19.19 15.54 3.30
CA ILE A 407 -18.10 16.32 3.86
C ILE A 407 -16.87 16.15 2.97
N LEU A 408 -16.26 17.27 2.59
CA LEU A 408 -15.03 17.28 1.79
C LEU A 408 -14.21 18.51 2.13
N SER A 409 -12.93 18.33 2.38
CA SER A 409 -12.00 19.40 2.80
C SER A 409 -12.41 20.12 4.08
N GLY A 410 -12.98 19.36 5.05
CA GLY A 410 -13.43 19.90 6.34
C GLY A 410 -14.72 20.73 6.30
N ARG A 411 -15.42 20.79 5.16
CA ARG A 411 -16.67 21.53 4.97
C ARG A 411 -17.80 20.63 4.51
N CYS A 412 -19.03 20.99 4.84
CA CYS A 412 -20.21 20.29 4.37
C CYS A 412 -20.67 20.87 3.02
N TRP A 413 -20.95 19.97 2.08
CA TRP A 413 -21.34 20.28 0.71
C TRP A 413 -22.67 19.64 0.37
N GLU A 414 -23.48 20.34 -0.41
CA GLU A 414 -24.73 19.85 -0.98
C GLU A 414 -24.59 19.75 -2.49
N THR A 415 -24.94 18.56 -3.03
CA THR A 415 -24.91 18.32 -4.47
C THR A 415 -26.01 19.13 -5.16
N VAL A 416 -25.60 20.04 -6.04
CA VAL A 416 -26.51 20.87 -6.85
C VAL A 416 -26.82 20.18 -8.17
N ARG A 417 -25.81 19.60 -8.84
CA ARG A 417 -25.93 18.93 -10.13
C ARG A 417 -24.87 17.86 -10.32
N ILE A 418 -25.26 16.77 -10.97
CA ILE A 418 -24.35 15.69 -11.36
C ILE A 418 -24.26 15.69 -12.89
N VAL A 419 -23.01 15.69 -13.40
CA VAL A 419 -22.70 15.59 -14.82
C VAL A 419 -22.05 14.23 -15.07
N GLU A 420 -22.88 13.22 -15.30
CA GLU A 420 -22.45 11.79 -15.42
C GLU A 420 -21.38 11.58 -16.48
N LYS A 421 -21.52 12.17 -17.68
CA LYS A 421 -20.59 12.00 -18.81
C LYS A 421 -19.17 12.51 -18.47
N GLU A 422 -19.06 13.52 -17.62
CA GLU A 422 -17.80 14.13 -17.23
C GLU A 422 -17.33 13.64 -15.85
N LYS A 423 -18.11 12.79 -15.20
CA LYS A 423 -17.92 12.38 -13.80
C LYS A 423 -17.65 13.57 -12.88
N ARG A 424 -18.51 14.59 -12.97
CA ARG A 424 -18.42 15.82 -12.18
C ARG A 424 -19.66 16.05 -11.34
N ILE A 425 -19.44 16.60 -10.15
CA ILE A 425 -20.50 17.05 -9.23
C ILE A 425 -20.30 18.54 -9.00
N LEU A 426 -21.32 19.31 -9.29
CA LEU A 426 -21.40 20.70 -8.87
C LEU A 426 -22.00 20.74 -7.46
N ALA A 427 -21.26 21.28 -6.50
CA ALA A 427 -21.67 21.30 -5.10
C ALA A 427 -21.56 22.71 -4.51
N LYS A 428 -22.53 23.04 -3.63
CA LYS A 428 -22.58 24.28 -2.87
C LYS A 428 -22.11 24.03 -1.43
N CYS A 429 -21.30 24.93 -0.89
CA CYS A 429 -20.92 24.88 0.52
C CYS A 429 -22.13 25.28 1.40
N ILE A 430 -22.49 24.43 2.36
CA ILE A 430 -23.60 24.68 3.30
C ILE A 430 -23.11 24.94 4.73
N GLY A 431 -21.79 25.23 4.89
CA GLY A 431 -21.19 25.60 6.16
C GLY A 431 -20.69 24.40 6.99
N ASP A 432 -20.40 24.65 8.26
CA ASP A 432 -19.80 23.66 9.19
C ASP A 432 -20.86 22.81 9.92
N SER A 433 -22.07 22.68 9.40
CA SER A 433 -23.15 21.94 10.07
C SER A 433 -22.88 20.43 10.07
N PRO A 434 -22.95 19.76 11.22
CA PRO A 434 -22.72 18.32 11.35
C PRO A 434 -23.90 17.48 10.83
N ALA A 435 -24.69 17.99 9.88
CA ALA A 435 -25.87 17.31 9.38
C ALA A 435 -25.51 16.05 8.58
N VAL A 436 -25.60 14.91 9.25
CA VAL A 436 -26.00 13.60 8.70
C VAL A 436 -25.31 13.19 7.40
N ALA A 437 -23.99 13.20 7.37
CA ALA A 437 -23.26 12.35 6.43
C ALA A 437 -23.26 10.94 7.01
N LYS A 438 -24.07 10.01 6.48
CA LYS A 438 -23.89 8.59 6.75
C LYS A 438 -22.47 8.23 6.34
N VAL A 439 -21.61 8.01 7.32
CA VAL A 439 -20.25 7.54 7.10
C VAL A 439 -20.37 6.10 6.63
N PHE A 440 -19.96 5.80 5.42
CA PHE A 440 -19.71 4.43 5.03
C PHE A 440 -18.42 3.99 5.71
N GLU A 441 -18.55 3.23 6.77
CA GLU A 441 -17.47 2.37 7.22
C GLU A 441 -17.31 1.30 6.14
N GLY A 442 -16.32 1.48 5.26
CA GLY A 442 -15.85 0.38 4.45
C GLY A 442 -15.44 -0.71 5.43
N LYS A 443 -16.07 -1.86 5.38
CA LYS A 443 -15.52 -3.07 6.01
C LYS A 443 -14.21 -3.33 5.30
N GLY A 444 -13.12 -2.69 5.77
CA GLY A 444 -11.78 -3.10 5.45
C GLY A 444 -11.66 -4.52 5.99
N GLU A 445 -11.75 -5.50 5.13
CA GLU A 445 -11.44 -6.88 5.47
C GLU A 445 -9.99 -6.84 5.92
N GLY A 446 -9.72 -6.99 7.24
CA GLY A 446 -8.38 -6.94 7.80
C GLY A 446 -7.51 -8.03 7.14
N ASN A 447 -6.65 -7.60 6.24
CA ASN A 447 -5.78 -8.49 5.46
C ASN A 447 -4.39 -8.54 6.11
N TYR A 448 -4.33 -8.77 7.41
CA TYR A 448 -3.05 -8.97 8.08
C TYR A 448 -2.39 -10.30 7.65
N SER A 449 -1.09 -10.42 7.87
CA SER A 449 -0.33 -11.63 7.56
C SER A 449 -0.88 -12.85 8.31
N TYR A 450 -1.02 -13.98 7.62
CA TYR A 450 -1.45 -15.25 8.22
C TYR A 450 -0.54 -15.69 9.38
N MET A 451 0.75 -15.34 9.34
CA MET A 451 1.71 -15.67 10.41
C MET A 451 1.33 -15.01 11.76
N LEU A 452 0.59 -13.91 11.73
CA LEU A 452 0.13 -13.24 12.95
C LEU A 452 -0.88 -14.08 13.74
N ALA A 453 -1.52 -15.07 13.11
CA ALA A 453 -2.50 -15.94 13.74
C ALA A 453 -1.92 -16.67 14.96
N SER A 454 -0.68 -17.14 14.91
CA SER A 454 -0.02 -17.79 16.04
C SER A 454 0.20 -16.85 17.23
N VAL A 455 0.57 -15.60 16.96
CA VAL A 455 0.78 -14.58 18.01
C VAL A 455 -0.55 -14.16 18.63
N LEU A 456 -1.59 -13.96 17.81
CA LEU A 456 -2.95 -13.66 18.30
C LEU A 456 -3.49 -14.81 19.15
N LYS A 457 -3.32 -16.07 18.68
CA LYS A 457 -3.72 -17.25 19.42
C LYS A 457 -2.99 -17.34 20.76
N GLN A 458 -1.68 -17.09 20.79
CA GLN A 458 -0.91 -17.14 22.03
C GLN A 458 -1.39 -16.12 23.06
N ARG A 459 -1.84 -14.95 22.62
CA ARG A 459 -2.43 -13.93 23.50
C ARG A 459 -3.79 -14.38 24.09
N ILE A 460 -4.59 -15.12 23.33
CA ILE A 460 -5.91 -15.59 23.74
C ILE A 460 -5.83 -16.85 24.59
N CYS A 461 -4.93 -17.75 24.21
CA CYS A 461 -4.70 -19.05 24.85
C CYS A 461 -3.22 -19.18 25.26
N PRO A 462 -2.79 -18.47 26.33
CA PRO A 462 -1.36 -18.40 26.70
C PRO A 462 -0.81 -19.74 27.19
N ASP A 463 -1.67 -20.63 27.68
CA ASP A 463 -1.28 -21.95 28.21
C ASP A 463 -1.05 -23.00 27.11
N MET A 464 -1.33 -22.68 25.84
CA MET A 464 -1.12 -23.58 24.70
C MET A 464 0.19 -23.23 23.99
N ASP A 465 0.86 -24.24 23.40
CA ASP A 465 2.05 -24.00 22.58
C ASP A 465 1.75 -23.11 21.36
N VAL A 466 2.76 -22.38 20.86
CA VAL A 466 2.59 -21.36 19.80
C VAL A 466 1.85 -21.91 18.58
N MET A 467 2.13 -23.15 18.17
CA MET A 467 1.52 -23.79 16.99
C MET A 467 0.37 -24.74 17.36
N GLU A 468 -0.11 -24.75 18.59
CA GLU A 468 -1.33 -25.45 18.99
C GLU A 468 -2.54 -24.54 18.87
N PHE A 469 -3.56 -24.97 18.14
CA PHE A 469 -4.77 -24.21 17.91
C PHE A 469 -6.00 -24.94 18.46
N PRO A 470 -6.89 -24.22 19.21
CA PRO A 470 -8.01 -24.86 19.89
C PRO A 470 -9.11 -25.28 18.92
N ILE A 471 -9.61 -26.48 19.13
CA ILE A 471 -10.84 -27.00 18.49
C ILE A 471 -11.86 -27.42 19.51
N THR A 472 -13.12 -27.39 19.10
CA THR A 472 -14.24 -27.97 19.86
C THR A 472 -15.26 -28.61 18.93
N PHE A 473 -16.14 -29.41 19.51
CA PHE A 473 -17.18 -30.15 18.76
C PHE A 473 -18.56 -29.80 19.29
N GLU A 474 -19.48 -29.50 18.40
CA GLU A 474 -20.89 -29.28 18.74
C GLU A 474 -21.80 -29.75 17.59
N ARG A 475 -22.78 -30.58 17.89
CA ARG A 475 -23.83 -31.04 16.95
C ARG A 475 -23.29 -31.61 15.64
N GLY A 476 -22.20 -32.37 15.68
CA GLY A 476 -21.58 -33.00 14.51
C GLY A 476 -20.58 -32.10 13.77
N ASN A 477 -20.46 -30.83 14.16
CA ASN A 477 -19.53 -29.90 13.54
C ASN A 477 -18.24 -29.79 14.36
N THR A 478 -17.13 -29.51 13.67
CA THR A 478 -15.85 -29.11 14.28
C THR A 478 -15.68 -27.60 14.11
N TYR A 479 -15.34 -26.94 15.20
CA TYR A 479 -15.03 -25.49 15.23
C TYR A 479 -13.55 -25.33 15.52
N ILE A 480 -12.80 -24.69 14.62
CA ILE A 480 -11.36 -24.43 14.74
C ILE A 480 -11.15 -22.93 14.88
N LEU A 481 -10.56 -22.48 15.98
CA LEU A 481 -10.16 -21.07 16.12
C LEU A 481 -8.87 -20.83 15.35
N HIS A 482 -8.93 -20.28 14.15
CA HIS A 482 -7.76 -20.10 13.28
C HIS A 482 -7.15 -18.69 13.28
N LEU A 483 -7.92 -17.64 13.49
CA LEU A 483 -7.47 -16.24 13.57
C LEU A 483 -6.66 -15.74 12.35
N LEU A 484 -6.91 -16.28 11.17
CA LEU A 484 -6.16 -16.00 9.93
C LEU A 484 -6.61 -14.70 9.22
N GLY A 485 -7.67 -14.07 9.75
CA GLY A 485 -8.33 -12.94 9.09
C GLY A 485 -9.27 -13.35 7.96
N HIS A 486 -10.04 -12.38 7.47
CA HIS A 486 -11.11 -12.65 6.49
C HIS A 486 -10.59 -13.21 5.17
N LEU A 487 -9.44 -12.73 4.68
CA LEU A 487 -8.92 -13.13 3.37
C LEU A 487 -8.51 -14.61 3.36
N TYR A 488 -7.65 -15.01 4.30
CA TYR A 488 -7.17 -16.39 4.37
C TYR A 488 -8.23 -17.36 4.90
N GLY A 489 -9.07 -16.92 5.85
CA GLY A 489 -10.22 -17.69 6.35
C GLY A 489 -11.19 -18.03 5.21
N PHE A 490 -11.55 -17.05 4.39
CA PHE A 490 -12.38 -17.25 3.20
C PHE A 490 -11.74 -18.23 2.21
N ILE A 491 -10.45 -18.07 1.87
CA ILE A 491 -9.73 -18.93 0.92
C ILE A 491 -9.73 -20.40 1.40
N ILE A 492 -9.46 -20.63 2.70
CA ILE A 492 -9.47 -21.99 3.25
C ILE A 492 -10.87 -22.60 3.20
N ALA A 493 -11.86 -21.89 3.70
CA ALA A 493 -13.21 -22.40 3.80
C ALA A 493 -13.77 -22.77 2.42
N ASP A 494 -13.63 -21.89 1.44
CA ASP A 494 -14.09 -22.13 0.07
C ASP A 494 -13.29 -23.28 -0.59
N ALA A 495 -11.95 -23.35 -0.37
CA ALA A 495 -11.14 -24.39 -0.98
C ALA A 495 -11.40 -25.78 -0.37
N LEU A 496 -11.69 -25.88 0.93
CA LEU A 496 -12.13 -27.11 1.56
C LEU A 496 -13.53 -27.51 1.07
N SER A 497 -14.43 -26.56 0.86
CA SER A 497 -15.77 -26.82 0.30
C SER A 497 -15.70 -27.34 -1.13
N GLU A 498 -14.73 -26.89 -1.95
CA GLU A 498 -14.47 -27.46 -3.28
C GLU A 498 -14.11 -28.97 -3.23
N GLN A 499 -13.60 -29.44 -2.11
CA GLN A 499 -13.21 -30.83 -1.88
C GLN A 499 -14.30 -31.63 -1.13
N SER A 500 -15.54 -31.14 -1.14
CA SER A 500 -16.70 -31.79 -0.49
C SER A 500 -16.59 -31.90 1.04
N GLN A 501 -15.87 -30.97 1.68
CA GLN A 501 -15.71 -30.95 3.13
C GLN A 501 -16.69 -30.05 3.87
N ASP A 502 -17.66 -29.42 3.17
CA ASP A 502 -18.65 -28.50 3.75
C ASP A 502 -18.03 -27.60 4.83
N ALA A 503 -17.23 -26.64 4.41
CA ALA A 503 -16.51 -25.73 5.30
C ALA A 503 -17.07 -24.31 5.18
N SER A 504 -17.05 -23.56 6.28
CA SER A 504 -17.38 -22.13 6.30
C SER A 504 -16.47 -21.36 7.24
N ASP A 505 -16.22 -20.09 6.91
CA ASP A 505 -15.45 -19.17 7.77
C ASP A 505 -16.39 -18.21 8.51
N ALA A 506 -16.18 -18.06 9.81
CA ALA A 506 -16.89 -17.10 10.64
C ALA A 506 -15.94 -15.94 11.02
N GLU A 507 -16.14 -14.80 10.38
CA GLU A 507 -15.47 -13.52 10.65
C GLU A 507 -13.93 -13.55 10.57
N GLY A 508 -13.35 -14.44 9.76
CA GLY A 508 -11.89 -14.59 9.66
C GLY A 508 -11.23 -15.15 10.92
N LYS A 509 -11.99 -15.76 11.80
CA LYS A 509 -11.53 -16.22 13.12
C LYS A 509 -11.75 -17.71 13.36
N ILE A 510 -12.86 -18.25 12.86
CA ILE A 510 -13.30 -19.62 13.16
C ILE A 510 -13.66 -20.34 11.87
N LEU A 511 -12.98 -21.46 11.62
CA LEU A 511 -13.36 -22.39 10.58
C LEU A 511 -14.35 -23.41 11.15
N ILE A 512 -15.47 -23.59 10.46
CA ILE A 512 -16.52 -24.53 10.81
C ILE A 512 -16.54 -25.65 9.76
N LEU A 513 -16.39 -26.90 10.18
CA LEU A 513 -16.44 -28.07 9.31
C LEU A 513 -17.60 -28.96 9.74
N ASN A 514 -18.40 -29.46 8.77
CA ASN A 514 -19.55 -30.33 9.01
C ASN A 514 -19.16 -31.81 9.26
N HIS A 515 -17.96 -32.05 9.75
CA HIS A 515 -17.48 -33.37 10.11
C HIS A 515 -16.52 -33.31 11.29
N HIS A 516 -16.24 -34.45 11.90
CA HIS A 516 -15.32 -34.57 13.02
C HIS A 516 -13.86 -34.60 12.55
N VAL A 517 -13.05 -33.67 13.08
CA VAL A 517 -11.59 -33.66 12.95
C VAL A 517 -10.97 -34.15 14.25
N LEU A 518 -10.08 -35.14 14.19
CA LEU A 518 -9.46 -35.71 15.40
C LEU A 518 -8.57 -34.70 16.12
N ALA A 519 -8.69 -34.64 17.44
CA ALA A 519 -7.74 -33.91 18.28
C ALA A 519 -6.32 -34.51 18.11
N GLY A 520 -5.31 -33.62 18.05
CA GLY A 520 -3.92 -34.01 17.80
C GLY A 520 -3.56 -34.13 16.31
N SER A 521 -4.54 -34.00 15.40
CA SER A 521 -4.25 -33.91 13.96
C SER A 521 -3.66 -32.55 13.56
N THR A 522 -3.13 -32.49 12.35
CA THR A 522 -2.75 -31.21 11.71
C THR A 522 -3.97 -30.44 11.24
N PHE A 523 -3.80 -29.16 10.98
CA PHE A 523 -4.85 -28.30 10.39
C PHE A 523 -5.29 -28.88 9.02
N PRO A 524 -6.59 -28.87 8.67
CA PRO A 524 -7.06 -29.30 7.37
C PRO A 524 -6.52 -28.37 6.27
N ILE A 525 -5.73 -28.94 5.36
CA ILE A 525 -5.05 -28.18 4.29
C ILE A 525 -5.73 -28.51 2.98
N PRO A 526 -6.30 -27.52 2.25
CA PRO A 526 -6.87 -27.77 0.94
C PRO A 526 -5.78 -28.01 -0.11
N GLU A 527 -6.11 -28.79 -1.13
CA GLU A 527 -5.24 -29.02 -2.28
C GLU A 527 -5.01 -27.72 -3.07
N LYS A 528 -3.81 -27.58 -3.64
CA LYS A 528 -3.43 -26.40 -4.43
C LYS A 528 -4.41 -26.09 -5.55
N GLU A 529 -4.91 -27.12 -6.24
CA GLU A 529 -5.88 -26.97 -7.32
C GLU A 529 -7.23 -26.44 -6.82
N ALA A 530 -7.67 -26.80 -5.63
CA ALA A 530 -8.88 -26.26 -5.02
C ALA A 530 -8.69 -24.76 -4.70
N ILE A 531 -7.54 -24.38 -4.15
CA ILE A 531 -7.21 -22.96 -3.91
C ILE A 531 -7.20 -22.16 -5.23
N LYS A 532 -6.58 -22.68 -6.29
CA LYS A 532 -6.56 -22.04 -7.61
C LYS A 532 -7.97 -21.87 -8.19
N LYS A 533 -8.88 -22.82 -7.97
CA LYS A 533 -10.30 -22.70 -8.37
C LYS A 533 -10.99 -21.56 -7.61
N VAL A 534 -10.76 -21.45 -6.31
CA VAL A 534 -11.31 -20.34 -5.50
C VAL A 534 -10.77 -19.00 -5.99
N ILE A 535 -9.47 -18.89 -6.25
CA ILE A 535 -8.84 -17.68 -6.81
C ILE A 535 -9.50 -17.34 -8.16
N ARG A 536 -9.67 -18.32 -9.07
CA ARG A 536 -10.29 -18.12 -10.39
C ARG A 536 -11.69 -17.53 -10.29
N ARG A 537 -12.51 -18.01 -9.36
CA ARG A 537 -13.89 -17.53 -9.17
C ARG A 537 -13.95 -16.11 -8.57
N ASN A 538 -12.92 -15.73 -7.85
CA ASN A 538 -12.89 -14.50 -7.06
C ASN A 538 -11.83 -13.49 -7.53
N ILE A 539 -11.37 -13.58 -8.78
CA ILE A 539 -10.27 -12.73 -9.31
C ILE A 539 -10.51 -11.24 -9.04
N ALA A 540 -11.69 -10.72 -9.39
CA ALA A 540 -11.99 -9.30 -9.22
C ALA A 540 -12.00 -8.87 -7.74
N ARG A 541 -12.56 -9.72 -6.85
CA ARG A 541 -12.56 -9.46 -5.40
C ARG A 541 -11.15 -9.47 -4.81
N LEU A 542 -10.33 -10.41 -5.27
CA LEU A 542 -8.93 -10.52 -4.82
C LEU A 542 -8.09 -9.37 -5.37
N GLU A 543 -8.35 -8.93 -6.61
CA GLU A 543 -7.66 -7.77 -7.19
C GLU A 543 -7.95 -6.49 -6.39
N ASP A 544 -9.19 -6.26 -5.97
CA ASP A 544 -9.56 -5.14 -5.10
C ASP A 544 -8.82 -5.17 -3.75
N ALA A 545 -8.49 -6.36 -3.25
CA ALA A 545 -7.78 -6.54 -1.98
C ALA A 545 -6.24 -6.49 -2.12
N LEU A 546 -5.69 -7.00 -3.23
CA LEU A 546 -4.25 -7.17 -3.43
C LEU A 546 -3.61 -6.02 -4.22
N GLY A 547 -4.32 -5.45 -5.20
CA GLY A 547 -3.80 -4.37 -6.03
C GLY A 547 -2.64 -4.80 -6.92
N SER A 548 -2.83 -5.85 -7.73
CA SER A 548 -1.77 -6.47 -8.55
C SER A 548 -1.22 -5.58 -9.68
N GLY A 549 -1.75 -4.35 -9.84
CA GLY A 549 -1.22 -3.35 -10.78
C GLY A 549 -2.05 -3.12 -12.04
N ALA A 550 -1.73 -2.05 -12.75
CA ALA A 550 -2.52 -1.51 -13.86
C ALA A 550 -2.68 -2.45 -15.07
N TYR A 551 -1.83 -3.46 -15.19
CA TYR A 551 -1.78 -4.37 -16.34
C TYR A 551 -2.11 -5.82 -15.97
N PHE A 552 -2.71 -6.03 -14.81
CA PHE A 552 -3.12 -7.35 -14.35
C PHE A 552 -4.06 -8.05 -15.35
N TYR A 553 -5.07 -7.34 -15.86
CA TYR A 553 -6.01 -7.89 -16.84
C TYR A 553 -5.45 -8.03 -18.28
N ASP A 554 -4.23 -7.56 -18.53
CA ASP A 554 -3.52 -7.82 -19.78
C ASP A 554 -2.83 -9.20 -19.78
N LEU A 555 -2.81 -9.88 -18.62
CA LEU A 555 -2.32 -11.26 -18.48
C LEU A 555 -3.39 -12.28 -18.92
N PRO A 556 -2.98 -13.45 -19.43
CA PRO A 556 -3.88 -14.61 -19.56
C PRO A 556 -4.48 -15.00 -18.21
N ILE A 557 -5.68 -15.59 -18.22
CA ILE A 557 -6.42 -15.95 -16.99
C ILE A 557 -5.60 -16.84 -16.05
N ASP A 558 -4.84 -17.80 -16.60
CA ASP A 558 -4.03 -18.70 -15.78
C ASP A 558 -2.86 -17.96 -15.10
N MET A 559 -2.31 -16.92 -15.76
CA MET A 559 -1.30 -16.06 -15.15
C MET A 559 -1.90 -15.09 -14.14
N GLN A 560 -3.15 -14.64 -14.31
CA GLN A 560 -3.87 -13.86 -13.28
C GLN A 560 -4.06 -14.69 -12.01
N ILE A 561 -4.43 -15.96 -12.15
CA ILE A 561 -4.55 -16.89 -11.02
C ILE A 561 -3.20 -17.10 -10.35
N GLU A 562 -2.14 -17.29 -11.14
CA GLU A 562 -0.79 -17.48 -10.63
C GLU A 562 -0.28 -16.22 -9.91
N ASP A 563 -0.52 -15.03 -10.44
CA ASP A 563 -0.17 -13.75 -9.81
C ASP A 563 -0.82 -13.61 -8.42
N HIS A 564 -2.12 -13.90 -8.31
CA HIS A 564 -2.79 -13.89 -7.01
C HIS A 564 -2.28 -15.00 -6.07
N TYR A 565 -2.00 -16.19 -6.60
CA TYR A 565 -1.44 -17.29 -5.83
C TYR A 565 -0.08 -16.92 -5.20
N LEU A 566 0.78 -16.28 -5.98
CA LEU A 566 2.08 -15.77 -5.55
C LEU A 566 1.92 -14.60 -4.55
N ASN A 567 1.11 -13.60 -4.88
CA ASN A 567 0.91 -12.42 -4.04
C ASN A 567 0.26 -12.74 -2.68
N LEU A 568 -0.50 -13.82 -2.60
CA LEU A 568 -1.05 -14.36 -1.34
C LEU A 568 -0.02 -15.19 -0.56
N ASP A 569 1.15 -15.49 -1.15
CA ASP A 569 2.14 -16.39 -0.57
C ASP A 569 1.52 -17.74 -0.15
N ILE A 570 0.75 -18.35 -1.07
CA ILE A 570 0.01 -19.58 -0.76
C ILE A 570 0.93 -20.74 -0.37
N GLU A 571 2.15 -20.82 -0.93
CA GLU A 571 3.12 -21.85 -0.53
C GLU A 571 3.54 -21.67 0.95
N GLY A 572 3.93 -20.45 1.35
CA GLY A 572 4.27 -20.16 2.74
C GLY A 572 3.07 -20.31 3.68
N PHE A 573 1.88 -19.98 3.20
CA PHE A 573 0.65 -20.16 3.95
C PHE A 573 0.31 -21.63 4.20
N VAL A 574 0.41 -22.50 3.19
CA VAL A 574 0.22 -23.95 3.32
C VAL A 574 1.29 -24.56 4.24
N GLU A 575 2.54 -24.10 4.11
CA GLU A 575 3.62 -24.50 5.02
C GLU A 575 3.29 -24.13 6.48
N PHE A 576 2.83 -22.88 6.72
CA PHE A 576 2.40 -22.44 8.04
C PHE A 576 1.27 -23.30 8.61
N LEU A 577 0.23 -23.61 7.82
CA LEU A 577 -0.87 -24.47 8.24
C LEU A 577 -0.39 -25.89 8.59
N SER A 578 0.60 -26.43 7.90
CA SER A 578 1.14 -27.77 8.15
C SER A 578 1.82 -27.89 9.51
N LEU A 579 2.27 -26.78 10.09
CA LEU A 579 2.88 -26.73 11.42
C LEU A 579 1.84 -26.70 12.55
N ILE A 580 0.58 -26.37 12.23
CA ILE A 580 -0.49 -26.25 13.24
C ILE A 580 -0.94 -27.61 13.70
N ARG A 581 -0.99 -27.80 15.03
CA ARG A 581 -1.56 -28.95 15.72
C ARG A 581 -2.89 -28.56 16.36
N LEU A 582 -3.92 -29.36 16.14
CA LEU A 582 -5.26 -29.10 16.68
C LEU A 582 -5.42 -29.73 18.06
N VAL A 583 -5.77 -28.93 19.07
CA VAL A 583 -5.93 -29.38 20.46
C VAL A 583 -7.37 -29.15 20.90
N HIS A 584 -8.01 -30.21 21.39
CA HIS A 584 -9.38 -30.14 21.88
C HIS A 584 -9.46 -29.35 23.20
N ILE A 585 -10.39 -28.42 23.25
CA ILE A 585 -10.85 -27.78 24.48
C ILE A 585 -12.37 -27.97 24.61
N ASP A 586 -12.87 -28.00 25.83
CA ASP A 586 -14.30 -28.17 26.07
C ASP A 586 -15.10 -26.98 25.49
N LEU A 587 -16.38 -27.21 25.19
CA LEU A 587 -17.26 -26.20 24.58
C LEU A 587 -17.37 -24.94 25.43
N LYS A 588 -17.37 -25.05 26.75
CA LYS A 588 -17.42 -23.89 27.67
C LYS A 588 -16.16 -23.06 27.59
N GLY A 589 -14.99 -23.70 27.55
CA GLY A 589 -13.69 -23.04 27.32
C GLY A 589 -13.63 -22.34 26.00
N PHE A 590 -14.07 -23.00 24.91
CA PHE A 590 -14.12 -22.43 23.56
C PHE A 590 -15.07 -21.22 23.49
N GLN A 591 -16.27 -21.32 24.05
CA GLN A 591 -17.21 -20.19 24.13
C GLN A 591 -16.65 -19.02 24.96
N LYS A 592 -15.93 -19.29 26.03
CA LYS A 592 -15.25 -18.24 26.81
C LYS A 592 -14.23 -17.49 25.97
N VAL A 593 -13.44 -18.22 25.17
CA VAL A 593 -12.48 -17.66 24.23
C VAL A 593 -13.18 -16.78 23.18
N ILE A 594 -14.25 -17.29 22.55
CA ILE A 594 -15.01 -16.51 21.55
C ILE A 594 -15.64 -15.26 22.16
N ASN A 595 -16.21 -15.37 23.35
CA ASN A 595 -16.83 -14.24 24.03
C ASN A 595 -15.81 -13.14 24.41
N SER A 596 -14.54 -13.52 24.65
CA SER A 596 -13.48 -12.54 24.85
C SER A 596 -13.11 -11.78 23.56
N LEU A 597 -13.45 -12.31 22.38
CA LEU A 597 -13.24 -11.66 21.07
C LEU A 597 -14.43 -10.77 20.63
N LYS A 598 -15.62 -10.98 21.22
CA LYS A 598 -16.85 -10.26 20.85
C LYS A 598 -17.14 -9.04 21.73
N LYS A 599 -16.63 -9.03 22.95
CA LYS A 599 -16.74 -7.88 23.87
C LYS A 599 -15.74 -6.79 23.52
#